data_89cc7029face3f44c56cd1cfea7d2342
#
_entry.id   89cc7029face3f44c56cd1cfea7d2342
#
_cell.length_a   1.000
_cell.length_b   1.000
_cell.length_c   1.000
_cell.angle_alpha   90.00
_cell.angle_beta   90.00
_cell.angle_gamma   90.00
#
_symmetry.space_group_name_H-M   'P 1'
#
loop_
_entity.id
_entity.type
_entity.pdbx_description
1 polymer ?
#
loop_
_entity_poly.entity_id
_entity_poly.type
_entity_poly.pdbx_seq_one_letter_code
_entity_poly.pdbx_strand_id
1 'polypeptide(L)'
;MAVGVISAIPEEYTKLEWDSEPRTEIIVNKIFKFGKMNGIDVIAAECGIGKVNAALTTGLLLGHFGCDSIAFSGCAGGINPEHSCGDILIADELIQHDYGAIVNGQLISSIPGSFPALDDTDEDVAYVMPERLKNSITNVVDEDVSFGRILTGDTYLACDNTRNMFHQQFQADACEMEGGAIAQVCCSWHVPFVIVRVLSDMSGSESHVQFDEFIEDSSIKAARTVKKILPVLDAWK
;
A
#
# COMPACT_ATOMS: atom_id res chain seq x y z
N MET A 1 -1.64 21.98 -3.14
CA MET A 1 -1.43 20.95 -4.19
C MET A 1 -2.31 19.76 -3.81
N ALA A 2 -2.60 18.85 -4.70
CA ALA A 2 -3.55 17.77 -4.43
C ALA A 2 -2.86 16.54 -3.83
N VAL A 3 -3.58 15.78 -2.98
CA VAL A 3 -3.17 14.45 -2.55
C VAL A 3 -3.52 13.44 -3.64
N GLY A 4 -2.56 12.63 -4.07
CA GLY A 4 -2.83 11.48 -4.95
C GLY A 4 -3.41 10.32 -4.14
N VAL A 5 -4.52 9.75 -4.56
CA VAL A 5 -5.12 8.55 -3.95
C VAL A 5 -5.13 7.41 -4.96
N ILE A 6 -4.59 6.26 -4.59
CA ILE A 6 -4.49 5.09 -5.46
C ILE A 6 -5.26 3.94 -4.84
N SER A 7 -5.93 3.14 -5.68
CA SER A 7 -6.44 1.80 -5.36
C SER A 7 -6.08 0.85 -6.49
N ALA A 8 -5.94 -0.45 -6.20
CA ALA A 8 -5.48 -1.42 -7.19
C ALA A 8 -6.61 -1.91 -8.10
N ILE A 9 -7.80 -2.12 -7.56
CA ILE A 9 -8.92 -2.79 -8.22
C ILE A 9 -10.21 -1.97 -8.12
N PRO A 10 -11.20 -2.25 -8.99
CA PRO A 10 -12.49 -1.54 -8.99
C PRO A 10 -13.24 -1.61 -7.65
N GLU A 11 -13.18 -2.75 -6.96
CA GLU A 11 -13.83 -2.99 -5.66
C GLU A 11 -13.34 -1.99 -4.61
N GLU A 12 -12.06 -1.68 -4.59
CA GLU A 12 -11.45 -0.69 -3.70
C GLU A 12 -11.73 0.75 -4.18
N TYR A 13 -11.50 1.00 -5.47
CA TYR A 13 -11.59 2.33 -6.07
C TYR A 13 -13.00 2.93 -5.99
N THR A 14 -14.03 2.11 -6.15
CA THR A 14 -15.43 2.57 -6.10
C THR A 14 -15.91 2.93 -4.70
N LYS A 15 -15.19 2.53 -3.65
CA LYS A 15 -15.51 2.87 -2.26
C LYS A 15 -14.95 4.23 -1.81
N LEU A 16 -14.15 4.90 -2.65
CA LEU A 16 -13.67 6.25 -2.36
C LEU A 16 -14.83 7.24 -2.32
N GLU A 17 -15.01 7.91 -1.18
CA GLU A 17 -16.13 8.82 -0.93
C GLU A 17 -15.78 10.26 -1.28
N TRP A 18 -16.39 10.79 -2.33
CA TRP A 18 -16.22 12.16 -2.79
C TRP A 18 -17.22 13.12 -2.13
N ASP A 19 -16.80 14.36 -1.88
CA ASP A 19 -17.69 15.41 -1.35
C ASP A 19 -18.73 15.87 -2.40
N SER A 20 -18.41 15.73 -3.70
CA SER A 20 -19.29 15.98 -4.86
C SER A 20 -18.81 15.16 -6.05
N GLU A 21 -19.59 15.09 -7.12
CA GLU A 21 -19.25 14.37 -8.35
C GLU A 21 -17.88 14.82 -8.90
N PRO A 22 -16.89 13.92 -9.02
CA PRO A 22 -15.56 14.27 -9.49
C PRO A 22 -15.49 14.44 -11.01
N ARG A 23 -14.63 15.34 -11.49
CA ARG A 23 -14.28 15.42 -12.91
C ARG A 23 -13.39 14.23 -13.27
N THR A 24 -13.59 13.68 -14.47
CA THR A 24 -12.82 12.53 -14.95
C THR A 24 -11.93 12.91 -16.13
N GLU A 25 -10.72 12.36 -16.17
CA GLU A 25 -9.77 12.44 -17.27
C GLU A 25 -9.13 11.06 -17.52
N ILE A 26 -8.84 10.74 -18.78
CA ILE A 26 -8.22 9.45 -19.15
C ILE A 26 -6.85 9.72 -19.76
N ILE A 27 -5.82 9.16 -19.16
CA ILE A 27 -4.44 9.23 -19.63
C ILE A 27 -3.81 7.83 -19.58
N VAL A 28 -3.17 7.41 -20.66
CA VAL A 28 -2.50 6.10 -20.77
C VAL A 28 -3.43 4.93 -20.35
N ASN A 29 -4.69 4.98 -20.82
CA ASN A 29 -5.75 4.02 -20.49
C ASN A 29 -6.07 3.90 -18.98
N LYS A 30 -5.70 4.89 -18.18
CA LYS A 30 -6.05 4.98 -16.76
C LYS A 30 -7.03 6.13 -16.53
N ILE A 31 -8.00 5.89 -15.65
CA ILE A 31 -9.00 6.87 -15.27
C ILE A 31 -8.52 7.62 -14.04
N PHE A 32 -8.41 8.95 -14.17
CA PHE A 32 -8.13 9.86 -13.07
C PHE A 32 -9.38 10.66 -12.72
N LYS A 33 -9.77 10.68 -11.46
CA LYS A 33 -10.86 11.48 -10.93
C LYS A 33 -10.33 12.61 -10.07
N PHE A 34 -10.86 13.81 -10.31
CA PHE A 34 -10.45 15.06 -9.65
C PHE A 34 -11.60 15.61 -8.85
N GLY A 35 -11.41 15.86 -7.60
CA GLY A 35 -12.45 16.41 -6.73
C GLY A 35 -11.95 16.67 -5.32
N LYS A 36 -12.91 16.70 -4.38
CA LYS A 36 -12.58 16.83 -2.96
C LYS A 36 -13.05 15.61 -2.19
N MET A 37 -12.24 15.23 -1.21
CA MET A 37 -12.60 14.27 -0.17
C MET A 37 -12.28 14.91 1.18
N ASN A 38 -13.27 15.02 2.06
CA ASN A 38 -13.11 15.68 3.36
C ASN A 38 -12.53 17.11 3.23
N GLY A 39 -12.97 17.85 2.20
CA GLY A 39 -12.52 19.22 1.89
C GLY A 39 -11.14 19.33 1.22
N ILE A 40 -10.35 18.24 1.15
CA ILE A 40 -9.01 18.20 0.57
C ILE A 40 -9.09 17.97 -0.94
N ASP A 41 -8.28 18.66 -1.72
CA ASP A 41 -8.15 18.43 -3.16
C ASP A 41 -7.45 17.09 -3.42
N VAL A 42 -8.13 16.21 -4.14
CA VAL A 42 -7.68 14.83 -4.41
C VAL A 42 -7.69 14.54 -5.90
N ILE A 43 -6.67 13.82 -6.34
CA ILE A 43 -6.65 13.16 -7.66
C ILE A 43 -6.54 11.66 -7.39
N ALA A 44 -7.62 10.91 -7.69
CA ALA A 44 -7.63 9.47 -7.47
C ALA A 44 -7.54 8.68 -8.78
N ALA A 45 -6.87 7.52 -8.71
CA ALA A 45 -6.74 6.60 -9.84
C ALA A 45 -6.81 5.14 -9.39
N GLU A 46 -7.42 4.31 -10.24
CA GLU A 46 -7.26 2.86 -10.21
C GLU A 46 -5.99 2.48 -10.96
N CYS A 47 -5.03 1.85 -10.27
CA CYS A 47 -3.75 1.55 -10.90
C CYS A 47 -3.75 0.20 -11.65
N GLY A 48 -4.57 -0.75 -11.26
CA GLY A 48 -4.42 -2.16 -11.61
C GLY A 48 -3.40 -2.86 -10.70
N ILE A 49 -3.48 -4.18 -10.64
CA ILE A 49 -2.66 -5.02 -9.76
C ILE A 49 -1.18 -5.02 -10.21
N GLY A 50 -0.27 -5.03 -9.23
CA GLY A 50 1.15 -5.26 -9.41
C GLY A 50 2.03 -4.02 -9.46
N LYS A 51 3.31 -4.23 -9.18
CA LYS A 51 4.31 -3.17 -8.95
C LYS A 51 4.46 -2.20 -10.10
N VAL A 52 4.49 -2.68 -11.34
CA VAL A 52 4.65 -1.82 -12.54
C VAL A 52 3.46 -0.90 -12.73
N ASN A 53 2.23 -1.41 -12.53
CA ASN A 53 1.00 -0.62 -12.60
C ASN A 53 0.95 0.47 -11.52
N ALA A 54 1.31 0.10 -10.29
CA ALA A 54 1.40 1.01 -9.16
C ALA A 54 2.44 2.12 -9.40
N ALA A 55 3.65 1.75 -9.84
CA ALA A 55 4.73 2.69 -10.13
C ALA A 55 4.36 3.68 -11.26
N LEU A 56 3.76 3.18 -12.37
CA LEU A 56 3.31 4.03 -13.47
C LEU A 56 2.27 5.06 -13.00
N THR A 57 1.27 4.61 -12.23
CA THR A 57 0.20 5.47 -11.74
C THR A 57 0.73 6.52 -10.76
N THR A 58 1.61 6.12 -9.83
CA THR A 58 2.28 7.03 -8.90
C THR A 58 3.11 8.07 -9.65
N GLY A 59 3.89 7.65 -10.65
CA GLY A 59 4.68 8.56 -11.48
C GLY A 59 3.82 9.58 -12.24
N LEU A 60 2.64 9.19 -12.72
CA LEU A 60 1.69 10.11 -13.37
C LEU A 60 1.09 11.11 -12.36
N LEU A 61 0.70 10.64 -11.17
CA LEU A 61 0.16 11.53 -10.12
C LEU A 61 1.19 12.58 -9.71
N LEU A 62 2.43 12.20 -9.50
CA LEU A 62 3.50 13.11 -9.08
C LEU A 62 4.01 13.97 -10.24
N GLY A 63 4.40 13.33 -11.37
CA GLY A 63 5.10 14.00 -12.45
C GLY A 63 4.21 14.73 -13.44
N HIS A 64 3.00 14.23 -13.71
CA HIS A 64 2.09 14.85 -14.67
C HIS A 64 1.07 15.75 -14.00
N PHE A 65 0.47 15.31 -12.89
CA PHE A 65 -0.57 16.05 -12.20
C PHE A 65 -0.06 16.91 -11.03
N GLY A 66 1.19 16.72 -10.61
CA GLY A 66 1.81 17.55 -9.57
C GLY A 66 1.25 17.31 -8.17
N CYS A 67 0.81 16.09 -7.86
CA CYS A 67 0.51 15.72 -6.49
C CYS A 67 1.78 15.81 -5.63
N ASP A 68 1.65 16.20 -4.37
CA ASP A 68 2.76 16.38 -3.43
C ASP A 68 2.78 15.34 -2.29
N SER A 69 1.82 14.44 -2.31
CA SER A 69 1.72 13.31 -1.39
C SER A 69 0.85 12.19 -2.00
N ILE A 70 1.04 10.96 -1.53
CA ILE A 70 0.31 9.78 -2.02
C ILE A 70 -0.32 9.03 -0.85
N ALA A 71 -1.60 8.66 -0.98
CA ALA A 71 -2.26 7.67 -0.16
C ALA A 71 -2.65 6.46 -1.02
N PHE A 72 -2.47 5.25 -0.48
CA PHE A 72 -2.96 4.03 -1.11
C PHE A 72 -4.03 3.39 -0.23
N SER A 73 -5.19 3.10 -0.83
CA SER A 73 -6.36 2.49 -0.19
C SER A 73 -6.61 1.12 -0.80
N GLY A 74 -6.49 0.06 -0.02
CA GLY A 74 -6.72 -1.28 -0.55
C GLY A 74 -6.70 -2.38 0.50
N CYS A 75 -6.72 -3.62 0.01
CA CYS A 75 -6.71 -4.83 0.82
C CYS A 75 -5.36 -5.54 0.76
N ALA A 76 -5.12 -6.43 1.72
CA ALA A 76 -3.92 -7.27 1.80
C ALA A 76 -4.26 -8.63 2.41
N GLY A 77 -3.41 -9.62 2.16
CA GLY A 77 -3.44 -10.89 2.87
C GLY A 77 -2.63 -10.81 4.17
N GLY A 78 -3.22 -11.24 5.29
CA GLY A 78 -2.54 -11.30 6.58
C GLY A 78 -1.45 -12.37 6.60
N ILE A 79 -0.31 -12.04 7.20
CA ILE A 79 0.82 -12.98 7.41
C ILE A 79 0.97 -13.31 8.89
N ASN A 80 0.92 -12.32 9.76
CA ASN A 80 1.03 -12.49 11.21
C ASN A 80 -0.22 -13.18 11.76
N PRO A 81 -0.08 -14.32 12.45
CA PRO A 81 -1.22 -15.07 13.00
C PRO A 81 -1.97 -14.35 14.14
N GLU A 82 -1.44 -13.25 14.67
CA GLU A 82 -2.12 -12.42 15.67
C GLU A 82 -3.20 -11.53 15.06
N HIS A 83 -3.21 -11.36 13.72
CA HIS A 83 -4.23 -10.62 13.00
C HIS A 83 -5.37 -11.49 12.50
N SER A 84 -6.43 -10.82 12.08
CA SER A 84 -7.65 -11.44 11.53
C SER A 84 -8.17 -10.66 10.32
N CYS A 85 -9.00 -11.30 9.48
CA CYS A 85 -9.71 -10.59 8.42
C CYS A 85 -10.51 -9.41 8.99
N GLY A 86 -10.41 -8.27 8.33
CA GLY A 86 -11.03 -7.02 8.73
C GLY A 86 -10.16 -6.10 9.61
N ASP A 87 -8.98 -6.56 10.06
CA ASP A 87 -8.01 -5.70 10.75
C ASP A 87 -7.44 -4.66 9.79
N ILE A 88 -7.20 -3.44 10.33
CA ILE A 88 -6.68 -2.31 9.56
C ILE A 88 -5.21 -2.11 9.87
N LEU A 89 -4.38 -2.16 8.83
CA LEU A 89 -2.94 -1.94 8.92
C LEU A 89 -2.53 -0.71 8.11
N ILE A 90 -1.68 0.12 8.69
CA ILE A 90 -0.93 1.16 7.99
C ILE A 90 0.53 0.73 7.95
N ALA A 91 1.10 0.68 6.75
CA ALA A 91 2.50 0.31 6.62
C ALA A 91 3.40 1.38 7.26
N ASP A 92 4.12 1.03 8.30
CA ASP A 92 5.25 1.81 8.79
C ASP A 92 6.57 1.32 8.20
N GLU A 93 6.60 0.09 7.70
CA GLU A 93 7.70 -0.48 6.92
C GLU A 93 7.16 -1.25 5.70
N LEU A 94 7.80 -1.06 4.54
CA LEU A 94 7.47 -1.75 3.29
C LEU A 94 8.72 -2.42 2.72
N ILE A 95 8.62 -3.71 2.41
CA ILE A 95 9.70 -4.49 1.80
C ILE A 95 9.20 -5.09 0.48
N GLN A 96 9.96 -4.92 -0.60
CA GLN A 96 9.74 -5.69 -1.83
C GLN A 96 10.43 -7.05 -1.69
N HIS A 97 9.68 -8.05 -1.22
CA HIS A 97 10.22 -9.35 -0.83
C HIS A 97 10.75 -10.19 -2.02
N ASP A 98 10.38 -9.84 -3.23
CA ASP A 98 10.74 -10.54 -4.47
C ASP A 98 11.85 -9.85 -5.28
N TYR A 99 12.51 -8.81 -4.71
CA TYR A 99 13.68 -8.16 -5.29
C TYR A 99 14.95 -8.53 -4.49
N GLY A 100 15.95 -9.09 -5.17
CA GLY A 100 17.20 -9.50 -4.52
C GLY A 100 18.01 -10.45 -5.36
N ALA A 101 18.92 -11.18 -4.73
CA ALA A 101 19.74 -12.23 -5.33
C ALA A 101 19.30 -13.61 -4.87
N ILE A 102 19.36 -14.60 -5.77
CA ILE A 102 19.19 -16.02 -5.38
C ILE A 102 20.58 -16.60 -5.13
N VAL A 103 20.87 -16.93 -3.87
CA VAL A 103 22.14 -17.52 -3.44
C VAL A 103 21.83 -18.86 -2.78
N ASN A 104 22.43 -19.94 -3.29
CA ASN A 104 22.21 -21.32 -2.81
C ASN A 104 20.71 -21.72 -2.75
N GLY A 105 19.88 -21.19 -3.68
CA GLY A 105 18.45 -21.48 -3.74
C GLY A 105 17.58 -20.66 -2.79
N GLN A 106 18.15 -19.71 -2.07
CA GLN A 106 17.42 -18.77 -1.19
C GLN A 106 17.49 -17.36 -1.77
N LEU A 107 16.38 -16.62 -1.68
CA LEU A 107 16.34 -15.22 -2.04
C LEU A 107 16.86 -14.37 -0.87
N ILE A 108 17.91 -13.61 -1.13
CA ILE A 108 18.42 -12.55 -0.25
C ILE A 108 17.81 -11.25 -0.77
N SER A 109 16.91 -10.66 -0.01
CA SER A 109 16.20 -9.44 -0.39
C SER A 109 17.13 -8.22 -0.35
N SER A 110 16.87 -7.25 -1.23
CA SER A 110 17.62 -5.99 -1.31
C SER A 110 16.67 -4.84 -1.65
N ILE A 111 17.11 -3.60 -1.40
CA ILE A 111 16.34 -2.42 -1.83
C ILE A 111 16.38 -2.30 -3.37
N PRO A 112 15.22 -2.23 -4.05
CA PRO A 112 15.18 -2.00 -5.49
C PRO A 112 15.93 -0.73 -5.91
N GLY A 113 16.70 -0.87 -7.01
CA GLY A 113 17.53 0.21 -7.54
C GLY A 113 19.01 0.11 -7.16
N SER A 114 19.37 -0.70 -6.16
CA SER A 114 20.74 -1.09 -5.85
C SER A 114 21.09 -2.45 -6.49
N PHE A 115 22.39 -2.73 -6.61
CA PHE A 115 22.83 -4.08 -6.98
C PHE A 115 22.51 -5.01 -5.81
N PRO A 116 21.84 -6.17 -6.05
CA PRO A 116 21.47 -7.07 -4.96
C PRO A 116 22.68 -7.59 -4.19
N ALA A 117 22.60 -7.58 -2.86
CA ALA A 117 23.60 -8.20 -2.01
C ALA A 117 23.71 -9.72 -2.26
N LEU A 118 24.91 -10.27 -2.16
CA LEU A 118 25.15 -11.71 -2.34
C LEU A 118 25.36 -12.46 -1.02
N ASP A 119 25.43 -11.72 0.06
CA ASP A 119 25.53 -12.19 1.44
C ASP A 119 24.40 -11.54 2.26
N ASP A 120 24.00 -12.23 3.30
CA ASP A 120 23.00 -11.75 4.24
C ASP A 120 23.64 -10.62 5.05
N THR A 121 23.45 -9.41 4.55
CA THR A 121 23.85 -8.18 5.27
C THR A 121 22.69 -7.73 6.12
N ASP A 122 22.93 -7.29 7.36
CA ASP A 122 21.93 -6.67 8.25
C ASP A 122 21.47 -5.29 7.74
N GLU A 123 21.56 -5.03 6.43
CA GLU A 123 21.08 -3.78 5.84
C GLU A 123 19.55 -3.78 5.82
N ASP A 124 18.98 -2.71 6.35
CA ASP A 124 17.54 -2.51 6.34
C ASP A 124 17.05 -2.32 4.90
N VAL A 125 16.26 -3.28 4.41
CA VAL A 125 15.72 -3.31 3.05
C VAL A 125 14.33 -2.68 2.96
N ALA A 126 13.87 -2.03 4.03
CA ALA A 126 12.54 -1.43 4.13
C ALA A 126 12.50 0.04 3.72
N TYR A 127 11.36 0.44 3.13
CA TYR A 127 10.94 1.84 3.07
C TYR A 127 10.20 2.17 4.37
N VAL A 128 10.79 3.04 5.20
CA VAL A 128 10.30 3.33 6.55
C VAL A 128 9.50 4.63 6.59
N MET A 129 8.33 4.59 7.22
CA MET A 129 7.52 5.79 7.47
C MET A 129 8.24 6.69 8.50
N PRO A 130 8.39 8.00 8.23
CA PRO A 130 8.93 8.92 9.24
C PRO A 130 8.10 8.93 10.52
N GLU A 131 8.75 8.84 11.68
CA GLU A 131 8.09 8.80 13.00
C GLU A 131 7.15 9.99 13.24
N ARG A 132 7.52 11.18 12.75
CA ARG A 132 6.66 12.36 12.81
C ARG A 132 5.35 12.14 12.03
N LEU A 133 5.38 11.46 10.86
CA LEU A 133 4.19 11.17 10.07
C LEU A 133 3.32 10.15 10.79
N LYS A 134 3.92 9.07 11.31
CA LYS A 134 3.26 8.04 12.11
C LYS A 134 2.49 8.65 13.28
N ASN A 135 3.15 9.51 14.07
CA ASN A 135 2.52 10.21 15.19
C ASN A 135 1.36 11.12 14.76
N SER A 136 1.47 11.81 13.62
CA SER A 136 0.39 12.65 13.11
C SER A 136 -0.81 11.82 12.67
N ILE A 137 -0.59 10.66 12.07
CA ILE A 137 -1.64 9.73 11.63
C ILE A 137 -2.34 9.11 12.85
N THR A 138 -1.58 8.66 13.86
CA THR A 138 -2.12 8.07 15.10
C THR A 138 -3.15 8.98 15.77
N ASN A 139 -3.00 10.30 15.67
CA ASN A 139 -3.94 11.26 16.27
C ASN A 139 -5.27 11.41 15.53
N VAL A 140 -5.41 10.87 14.32
CA VAL A 140 -6.60 11.05 13.47
C VAL A 140 -7.30 9.75 13.09
N VAL A 141 -6.65 8.60 13.26
CA VAL A 141 -7.23 7.28 13.01
C VAL A 141 -7.89 6.70 14.26
N ASP A 142 -8.69 5.65 14.09
CA ASP A 142 -9.37 4.96 15.19
C ASP A 142 -8.38 4.08 15.98
N GLU A 143 -8.74 3.69 17.20
CA GLU A 143 -7.90 2.88 18.09
C GLU A 143 -7.68 1.44 17.59
N ASP A 144 -8.50 0.96 16.65
CA ASP A 144 -8.41 -0.36 16.03
C ASP A 144 -7.45 -0.40 14.81
N VAL A 145 -6.83 0.74 14.48
CA VAL A 145 -5.82 0.82 13.41
C VAL A 145 -4.43 0.51 13.97
N SER A 146 -3.76 -0.47 13.37
CA SER A 146 -2.41 -0.87 13.71
C SER A 146 -1.40 -0.36 12.68
N PHE A 147 -0.14 -0.22 13.10
CA PHE A 147 1.01 -0.02 12.21
C PHE A 147 1.81 -1.31 12.12
N GLY A 148 2.34 -1.60 10.93
CA GLY A 148 3.04 -2.85 10.74
C GLY A 148 3.86 -2.92 9.46
N ARG A 149 4.66 -3.98 9.38
CA ARG A 149 5.51 -4.28 8.22
C ARG A 149 4.70 -5.01 7.17
N ILE A 150 4.66 -4.46 5.95
CA ILE A 150 3.93 -5.03 4.82
C ILE A 150 4.91 -5.43 3.72
N LEU A 151 4.76 -6.66 3.22
CA LEU A 151 5.53 -7.18 2.10
C LEU A 151 4.82 -6.87 0.79
N THR A 152 5.60 -6.50 -0.22
CA THR A 152 5.12 -6.32 -1.60
C THR A 152 5.81 -7.30 -2.55
N GLY A 153 5.04 -7.92 -3.44
CA GLY A 153 5.59 -8.77 -4.51
C GLY A 153 4.57 -9.02 -5.62
N ASP A 154 5.03 -9.36 -6.83
CA ASP A 154 4.15 -9.60 -7.99
C ASP A 154 3.56 -11.02 -8.01
N THR A 155 3.24 -11.56 -6.82
CA THR A 155 2.62 -12.89 -6.67
C THR A 155 1.55 -12.86 -5.59
N TYR A 156 0.37 -13.40 -5.93
CA TYR A 156 -0.69 -13.62 -4.95
C TYR A 156 -0.33 -14.78 -4.02
N LEU A 157 -0.27 -14.54 -2.71
CA LEU A 157 0.09 -15.55 -1.73
C LEU A 157 -1.14 -16.33 -1.25
N ALA A 158 -1.18 -17.62 -1.57
CA ALA A 158 -2.24 -18.55 -1.18
C ALA A 158 -1.63 -19.87 -0.67
N CYS A 159 -0.70 -19.79 0.29
CA CYS A 159 0.07 -20.93 0.75
C CYS A 159 0.51 -20.77 2.20
N ASP A 160 -0.03 -21.60 3.10
CA ASP A 160 0.26 -21.55 4.54
C ASP A 160 1.75 -21.69 4.87
N ASN A 161 2.46 -22.55 4.15
CA ASN A 161 3.90 -22.75 4.37
C ASN A 161 4.70 -21.49 4.02
N THR A 162 4.39 -20.87 2.88
CA THR A 162 5.07 -19.63 2.45
C THR A 162 4.70 -18.46 3.35
N ARG A 163 3.44 -18.35 3.77
CA ARG A 163 2.99 -17.36 4.77
C ARG A 163 3.82 -17.47 6.05
N ASN A 164 3.93 -18.68 6.60
CA ASN A 164 4.69 -18.92 7.83
C ASN A 164 6.18 -18.61 7.66
N MET A 165 6.76 -18.97 6.50
CA MET A 165 8.14 -18.64 6.16
C MET A 165 8.36 -17.13 6.08
N PHE A 166 7.46 -16.38 5.43
CA PHE A 166 7.55 -14.92 5.34
C PHE A 166 7.40 -14.24 6.70
N HIS A 167 6.48 -14.74 7.55
CA HIS A 167 6.37 -14.23 8.91
C HIS A 167 7.66 -14.44 9.71
N GLN A 168 8.27 -15.62 9.62
CA GLN A 168 9.53 -15.93 10.32
C GLN A 168 10.72 -15.13 9.79
N GLN A 169 10.83 -14.99 8.47
CA GLN A 169 11.97 -14.34 7.82
C GLN A 169 11.91 -12.83 7.94
N PHE A 170 10.75 -12.22 7.68
CA PHE A 170 10.60 -10.77 7.59
C PHE A 170 9.93 -10.14 8.81
N GLN A 171 9.39 -10.92 9.74
CA GLN A 171 8.55 -10.43 10.84
C GLN A 171 7.40 -9.54 10.31
N ALA A 172 6.82 -9.94 9.18
CA ALA A 172 5.82 -9.17 8.49
C ALA A 172 4.40 -9.45 8.99
N ASP A 173 3.53 -8.44 8.90
CA ASP A 173 2.14 -8.49 9.32
C ASP A 173 1.20 -8.84 8.15
N ALA A 174 1.51 -8.36 6.94
CA ALA A 174 0.70 -8.59 5.76
C ALA A 174 1.55 -8.64 4.47
N CYS A 175 0.94 -9.12 3.38
CA CYS A 175 1.50 -9.00 2.02
C CYS A 175 0.46 -8.51 1.02
N GLU A 176 0.94 -7.82 -0.01
CA GLU A 176 0.18 -7.22 -1.09
C GLU A 176 1.05 -7.06 -2.35
N MET A 177 0.59 -6.33 -3.38
CA MET A 177 1.28 -6.35 -4.67
C MET A 177 1.68 -4.95 -5.21
N GLU A 178 1.54 -3.84 -4.46
CA GLU A 178 1.70 -2.46 -4.97
C GLU A 178 2.50 -1.54 -4.06
N GLY A 179 2.28 -1.60 -2.75
CA GLY A 179 2.72 -0.60 -1.77
C GLY A 179 4.21 -0.30 -1.79
N GLY A 180 5.05 -1.34 -1.89
CA GLY A 180 6.50 -1.17 -1.99
C GLY A 180 6.95 -0.44 -3.26
N ALA A 181 6.22 -0.61 -4.38
CA ALA A 181 6.51 0.12 -5.61
C ALA A 181 6.08 1.60 -5.53
N ILE A 182 4.94 1.87 -4.87
CA ILE A 182 4.51 3.25 -4.57
C ILE A 182 5.56 3.93 -3.69
N ALA A 183 5.99 3.25 -2.60
CA ALA A 183 7.01 3.75 -1.69
C ALA A 183 8.32 4.08 -2.43
N GLN A 184 8.79 3.19 -3.30
CA GLN A 184 9.99 3.40 -4.11
C GLN A 184 9.91 4.66 -4.96
N VAL A 185 8.78 4.87 -5.64
CA VAL A 185 8.58 6.07 -6.46
C VAL A 185 8.51 7.31 -5.59
N CYS A 186 7.72 7.30 -4.50
CA CYS A 186 7.59 8.44 -3.59
C CYS A 186 8.93 8.83 -2.94
N CYS A 187 9.74 7.85 -2.51
CA CYS A 187 11.09 8.10 -2.00
C CYS A 187 11.99 8.76 -3.04
N SER A 188 11.92 8.33 -4.31
CA SER A 188 12.68 8.94 -5.41
C SER A 188 12.27 10.39 -5.68
N TRP A 189 11.02 10.74 -5.41
CA TRP A 189 10.47 12.09 -5.54
C TRP A 189 10.57 12.91 -4.25
N HIS A 190 11.01 12.32 -3.14
CA HIS A 190 11.06 12.93 -1.80
C HIS A 190 9.68 13.46 -1.34
N VAL A 191 8.62 12.73 -1.62
CA VAL A 191 7.25 13.08 -1.21
C VAL A 191 6.73 12.08 -0.16
N PRO A 192 5.87 12.52 0.78
CA PRO A 192 5.28 11.64 1.77
C PRO A 192 4.27 10.68 1.13
N PHE A 193 4.16 9.49 1.71
CA PHE A 193 3.17 8.51 1.31
C PHE A 193 2.61 7.75 2.52
N VAL A 194 1.42 7.23 2.37
CA VAL A 194 0.77 6.35 3.36
C VAL A 194 0.09 5.20 2.63
N ILE A 195 0.37 3.97 3.06
CA ILE A 195 -0.23 2.75 2.53
C ILE A 195 -1.17 2.20 3.59
N VAL A 196 -2.48 2.21 3.31
CA VAL A 196 -3.53 1.67 4.16
C VAL A 196 -4.01 0.35 3.58
N ARG A 197 -3.99 -0.69 4.39
CA ARG A 197 -4.46 -2.03 4.02
C ARG A 197 -5.45 -2.56 5.06
N VAL A 198 -6.49 -3.21 4.59
CA VAL A 198 -7.39 -3.99 5.44
C VAL A 198 -7.25 -5.45 5.04
N LEU A 199 -7.11 -6.33 6.02
CA LEU A 199 -6.90 -7.74 5.75
C LEU A 199 -8.18 -8.36 5.19
N SER A 200 -8.16 -8.75 3.91
CA SER A 200 -9.26 -9.45 3.23
C SER A 200 -9.20 -10.96 3.42
N ASP A 201 -8.01 -11.47 3.66
CA ASP A 201 -7.72 -12.89 3.83
C ASP A 201 -6.45 -13.08 4.68
N MET A 202 -6.10 -14.34 4.99
CA MET A 202 -4.92 -14.67 5.78
C MET A 202 -3.82 -15.37 4.95
N SER A 203 -3.71 -15.08 3.66
CA SER A 203 -2.64 -15.56 2.77
C SER A 203 -2.40 -17.08 2.79
N GLY A 204 -3.39 -17.84 3.21
CA GLY A 204 -3.35 -19.30 3.31
C GLY A 204 -4.10 -19.99 2.17
N SER A 205 -4.28 -21.30 2.31
CA SER A 205 -5.00 -22.13 1.33
C SER A 205 -6.46 -21.71 1.11
N GLU A 206 -7.09 -21.06 2.10
CA GLU A 206 -8.47 -20.57 2.05
C GLU A 206 -8.57 -19.09 1.60
N SER A 207 -7.45 -18.43 1.25
CA SER A 207 -7.40 -16.99 0.97
C SER A 207 -8.36 -16.54 -0.12
N HIS A 208 -8.58 -17.35 -1.15
CA HIS A 208 -9.50 -17.05 -2.25
C HIS A 208 -10.94 -16.88 -1.76
N VAL A 209 -11.41 -17.79 -0.89
CA VAL A 209 -12.76 -17.75 -0.34
C VAL A 209 -12.91 -16.56 0.61
N GLN A 210 -11.92 -16.35 1.47
CA GLN A 210 -11.90 -15.23 2.40
C GLN A 210 -11.91 -13.89 1.66
N PHE A 211 -11.08 -13.74 0.60
CA PHE A 211 -11.05 -12.53 -0.22
C PHE A 211 -12.43 -12.20 -0.78
N ASP A 212 -13.11 -13.16 -1.42
CA ASP A 212 -14.45 -12.93 -2.00
C ASP A 212 -15.48 -12.53 -0.92
N GLU A 213 -15.36 -13.05 0.30
CA GLU A 213 -16.25 -12.75 1.43
C GLU A 213 -16.01 -11.35 2.02
N PHE A 214 -14.73 -10.94 2.18
CA PHE A 214 -14.37 -9.75 2.93
C PHE A 214 -14.00 -8.53 2.09
N ILE A 215 -13.82 -8.67 0.76
CA ILE A 215 -13.30 -7.59 -0.10
C ILE A 215 -14.13 -6.30 -0.02
N GLU A 216 -15.46 -6.40 0.03
CA GLU A 216 -16.33 -5.23 0.04
C GLU A 216 -16.19 -4.44 1.35
N ASP A 217 -16.31 -5.09 2.49
CA ASP A 217 -16.18 -4.46 3.80
C ASP A 217 -14.77 -3.91 4.04
N SER A 218 -13.75 -4.67 3.64
CA SER A 218 -12.35 -4.25 3.71
C SER A 218 -12.07 -3.00 2.88
N SER A 219 -12.61 -2.95 1.66
CA SER A 219 -12.46 -1.79 0.79
C SER A 219 -13.13 -0.52 1.36
N ILE A 220 -14.30 -0.66 1.99
CA ILE A 220 -14.99 0.44 2.67
C ILE A 220 -14.16 0.95 3.86
N LYS A 221 -13.63 0.05 4.69
CA LYS A 221 -12.79 0.42 5.85
C LYS A 221 -11.51 1.13 5.39
N ALA A 222 -10.82 0.60 4.37
CA ALA A 222 -9.61 1.21 3.82
C ALA A 222 -9.87 2.64 3.31
N ALA A 223 -10.93 2.83 2.51
CA ALA A 223 -11.30 4.13 1.97
C ALA A 223 -11.63 5.15 3.08
N ARG A 224 -12.36 4.74 4.12
CA ARG A 224 -12.67 5.59 5.28
C ARG A 224 -11.43 5.97 6.08
N THR A 225 -10.51 5.04 6.26
CA THR A 225 -9.23 5.30 6.95
C THR A 225 -8.39 6.29 6.15
N VAL A 226 -8.24 6.09 4.83
CA VAL A 226 -7.56 7.06 3.96
C VAL A 226 -8.20 8.44 4.07
N LYS A 227 -9.54 8.54 4.00
CA LYS A 227 -10.27 9.82 4.11
C LYS A 227 -9.95 10.60 5.39
N LYS A 228 -9.72 9.90 6.54
CA LYS A 228 -9.29 10.52 7.80
C LYS A 228 -7.84 11.02 7.74
N ILE A 229 -6.97 10.36 6.98
CA ILE A 229 -5.55 10.68 6.86
C ILE A 229 -5.28 11.83 5.88
N LEU A 230 -6.16 12.09 4.90
CA LEU A 230 -5.96 13.12 3.88
C LEU A 230 -5.56 14.50 4.45
N PRO A 231 -6.17 15.03 5.53
CA PRO A 231 -5.76 16.31 6.10
C PRO A 231 -4.32 16.31 6.64
N VAL A 232 -3.83 15.16 7.12
CA VAL A 232 -2.45 15.01 7.58
C VAL A 232 -1.48 15.11 6.40
N LEU A 233 -1.78 14.42 5.30
CA LEU A 233 -0.97 14.45 4.08
C LEU A 233 -0.97 15.83 3.42
N ASP A 234 -2.13 16.50 3.34
CA ASP A 234 -2.24 17.85 2.76
C ASP A 234 -1.46 18.90 3.58
N ALA A 235 -1.39 18.74 4.90
CA ALA A 235 -0.64 19.62 5.80
C ALA A 235 0.84 19.25 5.90
N TRP A 236 1.28 18.13 5.36
CA TRP A 236 2.67 17.64 5.45
C TRP A 236 3.57 18.43 4.50
N LYS A 237 4.46 19.24 5.05
CA LYS A 237 5.42 20.09 4.34
C LYS A 237 6.80 19.99 4.96
#